data_13137ee6cdf00481e379b9b1f36e3c54
#
_entry.id   13137ee6cdf00481e379b9b1f36e3c54
#
_cell.length_a   1.000
_cell.length_b   1.000
_cell.length_c   1.000
_cell.angle_alpha   90.00
_cell.angle_beta   90.00
_cell.angle_gamma   90.00
#
_symmetry.space_group_name_H-M   'P 1'
#
loop_
_entity.id
_entity.type
_entity.pdbx_description
1 polymer ?
#
loop_
_entity_poly.entity_id
_entity_poly.type
_entity_poly.pdbx_seq_one_letter_code
_entity_poly.pdbx_strand_id
1 'polypeptide(L)'
;DPEHILIALDAEVLGLPSVYKVNVNTGGVSRVVRGKKRIRDWLTDQQSNVRIGISLNYDTGEREVFLKEGDDWRTLFAYNAMTEKGEYPVGFAKDPNILYFKAYKGDYRALYTLNLKTNERIEVYADEGYDVNGSLIYSPVTRDAIGVRHDGRFYWDERYVALQNGIDVGLPDYDNTLVSFSDDEQTYIVYSESDILPRVYLIVNRK
;
A
#
# COMPACT_ATOMS: atom_id res chain seq x y z
N ASP A 1 -8.10 10.29 -11.77
CA ASP A 1 -8.18 11.47 -12.65
C ASP A 1 -6.87 11.51 -13.46
N PRO A 2 -6.88 11.21 -14.78
CA PRO A 2 -5.68 11.08 -15.60
C PRO A 2 -4.95 12.42 -15.83
N GLU A 3 -5.62 13.53 -15.59
CA GLU A 3 -5.04 14.86 -15.78
C GLU A 3 -4.32 15.41 -14.55
N HIS A 4 -4.46 14.75 -13.41
CA HIS A 4 -3.92 15.27 -12.15
C HIS A 4 -3.19 14.21 -11.36
N ILE A 5 -2.12 14.64 -10.68
CA ILE A 5 -1.41 13.86 -9.67
C ILE A 5 -1.44 14.59 -8.33
N LEU A 6 -1.27 13.83 -7.25
CA LEU A 6 -1.03 14.38 -5.92
C LEU A 6 0.46 14.30 -5.59
N ILE A 7 1.02 15.40 -5.13
CA ILE A 7 2.44 15.50 -4.75
C ILE A 7 2.51 16.07 -3.34
N ALA A 8 3.31 15.45 -2.49
CA ALA A 8 3.65 16.02 -1.18
C ALA A 8 4.97 16.79 -1.29
N LEU A 9 4.96 18.07 -0.95
CA LEU A 9 6.13 18.95 -1.01
C LEU A 9 6.18 19.86 0.22
N ASP A 10 7.36 20.09 0.74
CA ASP A 10 7.63 21.03 1.84
C ASP A 10 8.00 22.43 1.32
N ALA A 11 7.28 22.88 0.30
CA ALA A 11 7.50 24.14 -0.37
C ALA A 11 7.25 25.39 0.49
N GLU A 12 6.39 25.29 1.51
CA GLU A 12 6.05 26.42 2.40
C GLU A 12 6.90 26.41 3.67
N VAL A 13 7.10 25.25 4.27
CA VAL A 13 7.85 25.06 5.51
C VAL A 13 8.67 23.80 5.41
N LEU A 14 9.99 23.97 5.51
CA LEU A 14 10.94 22.85 5.44
C LEU A 14 10.57 21.75 6.45
N GLY A 15 10.47 20.53 5.96
CA GLY A 15 10.13 19.36 6.76
C GLY A 15 8.66 19.27 7.17
N LEU A 16 7.76 20.08 6.62
CA LEU A 16 6.31 19.99 6.81
C LEU A 16 5.60 19.92 5.44
N PRO A 17 5.62 18.76 4.77
CA PRO A 17 5.09 18.65 3.43
C PRO A 17 3.57 18.91 3.39
N SER A 18 3.16 19.82 2.53
CA SER A 18 1.78 20.04 2.12
C SER A 18 1.46 19.14 0.92
N VAL A 19 0.21 18.75 0.73
CA VAL A 19 -0.22 17.99 -0.45
C VAL A 19 -0.81 18.94 -1.48
N TYR A 20 -0.31 18.84 -2.70
CA TYR A 20 -0.75 19.62 -3.85
C TYR A 20 -1.35 18.70 -4.93
N LYS A 21 -2.41 19.18 -5.56
CA LYS A 21 -2.96 18.61 -6.79
C LYS A 21 -2.37 19.39 -7.96
N VAL A 22 -1.70 18.67 -8.86
CA VAL A 22 -1.00 19.24 -10.01
C VAL A 22 -1.64 18.71 -11.29
N ASN A 23 -2.07 19.62 -12.17
CA ASN A 23 -2.51 19.26 -13.51
C ASN A 23 -1.28 18.97 -14.38
N VAL A 24 -1.17 17.73 -14.89
CA VAL A 24 0.02 17.27 -15.63
C VAL A 24 0.13 17.88 -17.04
N ASN A 25 -0.96 18.40 -17.59
CA ASN A 25 -1.01 18.99 -18.92
C ASN A 25 -0.67 20.49 -18.89
N THR A 26 -1.09 21.20 -17.83
CA THR A 26 -0.98 22.67 -17.76
C THR A 26 0.04 23.13 -16.73
N GLY A 27 0.50 22.25 -15.83
CA GLY A 27 1.32 22.62 -14.68
C GLY A 27 0.56 23.40 -13.60
N GLY A 28 -0.76 23.54 -13.71
CA GLY A 28 -1.58 24.22 -12.71
C GLY A 28 -1.53 23.49 -11.35
N VAL A 29 -1.29 24.25 -10.27
CA VAL A 29 -1.10 23.70 -8.92
C VAL A 29 -2.14 24.27 -7.98
N SER A 30 -2.77 23.41 -7.18
CA SER A 30 -3.65 23.79 -6.08
C SER A 30 -3.32 22.98 -4.83
N ARG A 31 -3.33 23.65 -3.66
CA ARG A 31 -3.07 22.95 -2.39
C ARG A 31 -4.32 22.24 -1.90
N VAL A 32 -4.19 20.93 -1.62
CA VAL A 32 -5.26 20.06 -1.09
C VAL A 32 -5.23 20.01 0.44
N VAL A 33 -4.03 19.82 1.00
CA VAL A 33 -3.84 19.79 2.47
C VAL A 33 -2.58 20.55 2.83
N ARG A 34 -2.67 21.39 3.85
CA ARG A 34 -1.53 22.10 4.42
C ARG A 34 -0.75 21.21 5.39
N GLY A 35 0.58 21.25 5.30
CA GLY A 35 1.48 20.58 6.24
C GLY A 35 1.24 21.06 7.68
N LYS A 36 1.15 20.11 8.62
CA LYS A 36 0.86 20.38 10.03
C LYS A 36 1.32 19.22 10.94
N LYS A 37 1.37 19.47 12.25
CA LYS A 37 1.59 18.45 13.29
C LYS A 37 2.82 17.55 13.07
N ARG A 38 3.89 18.07 12.47
CA ARG A 38 5.07 17.29 12.10
C ARG A 38 4.78 16.07 11.18
N ILE A 39 3.65 16.12 10.45
CA ILE A 39 3.34 15.08 9.46
C ILE A 39 4.41 15.09 8.38
N ARG A 40 4.97 13.92 8.09
CA ARG A 40 6.01 13.71 7.09
C ARG A 40 5.48 12.94 5.88
N ASP A 41 4.58 12.00 6.12
CA ASP A 41 4.03 11.14 5.10
C ASP A 41 2.51 11.28 5.03
N TRP A 42 1.99 11.19 3.82
CA TRP A 42 0.56 11.26 3.53
C TRP A 42 0.11 10.00 2.81
N LEU A 43 -1.08 9.50 3.15
CA LEU A 43 -1.69 8.37 2.48
C LEU A 43 -3.05 8.78 1.93
N THR A 44 -3.30 8.37 0.68
CA THR A 44 -4.58 8.61 -0.01
C THR A 44 -5.42 7.34 -0.07
N ASP A 45 -6.74 7.52 -0.17
CA ASP A 45 -7.65 6.43 -0.56
C ASP A 45 -7.62 6.19 -2.08
N GLN A 46 -8.35 5.18 -2.55
CA GLN A 46 -8.43 4.83 -3.97
C GLN A 46 -9.24 5.85 -4.80
N GLN A 47 -9.87 6.83 -4.15
CA GLN A 47 -10.55 7.96 -4.78
C GLN A 47 -9.66 9.21 -4.84
N SER A 48 -8.37 9.07 -4.51
CA SER A 48 -7.38 10.17 -4.48
C SER A 48 -7.67 11.25 -3.43
N ASN A 49 -8.38 10.92 -2.35
CA ASN A 49 -8.52 11.82 -1.21
C ASN A 49 -7.38 11.59 -0.22
N VAL A 50 -6.80 12.64 0.32
CA VAL A 50 -5.83 12.54 1.41
C VAL A 50 -6.58 12.16 2.69
N ARG A 51 -6.27 10.97 3.23
CA ARG A 51 -6.99 10.39 4.36
C ARG A 51 -6.15 10.22 5.62
N ILE A 52 -4.86 9.94 5.47
CA ILE A 52 -3.94 9.70 6.59
C ILE A 52 -2.78 10.67 6.52
N GLY A 53 -2.39 11.18 7.68
CA GLY A 53 -1.13 11.87 7.92
C GLY A 53 -0.32 11.12 8.97
N ILE A 54 0.96 10.86 8.69
CA ILE A 54 1.86 10.15 9.59
C ILE A 54 2.93 11.11 10.08
N SER A 55 3.00 11.32 11.39
CA SER A 55 4.06 12.09 12.02
C SER A 55 5.11 11.18 12.65
N LEU A 56 6.34 11.66 12.70
CA LEU A 56 7.42 11.04 13.44
C LEU A 56 8.30 12.13 14.05
N ASN A 57 8.45 12.06 15.35
CA ASN A 57 9.44 12.85 16.08
C ASN A 57 10.72 12.01 16.17
N TYR A 58 11.74 12.41 15.41
CA TYR A 58 13.02 11.67 15.36
C TYR A 58 13.81 11.74 16.69
N ASP A 59 13.56 12.76 17.52
CA ASP A 59 14.27 12.95 18.78
C ASP A 59 13.70 12.05 19.88
N THR A 60 12.39 11.85 19.91
CA THR A 60 11.67 11.11 20.97
C THR A 60 11.18 9.73 20.51
N GLY A 61 11.14 9.47 19.21
CA GLY A 61 10.57 8.25 18.62
C GLY A 61 9.03 8.25 18.58
N GLU A 62 8.37 9.30 19.06
CA GLU A 62 6.91 9.39 19.01
C GLU A 62 6.40 9.37 17.58
N ARG A 63 5.52 8.44 17.29
CA ARG A 63 4.80 8.33 16.03
C ARG A 63 3.30 8.46 16.26
N GLU A 64 2.68 9.32 15.49
CA GLU A 64 1.23 9.47 15.47
C GLU A 64 0.72 9.29 14.05
N VAL A 65 -0.39 8.58 13.92
CA VAL A 65 -1.14 8.42 12.68
C VAL A 65 -2.47 9.11 12.84
N PHE A 66 -2.71 10.10 11.99
CA PHE A 66 -3.94 10.90 12.01
C PHE A 66 -4.86 10.49 10.87
N LEU A 67 -6.13 10.27 11.17
CA LEU A 67 -7.19 10.07 10.18
C LEU A 67 -7.93 11.39 9.96
N LYS A 68 -8.13 11.73 8.67
CA LYS A 68 -8.97 12.87 8.25
C LYS A 68 -10.44 12.46 8.20
N GLU A 69 -11.28 13.20 8.90
CA GLU A 69 -12.74 13.04 8.92
C GLU A 69 -13.39 14.40 8.62
N GLY A 70 -13.86 14.59 7.39
CA GLY A 70 -14.27 15.90 6.92
C GLY A 70 -13.09 16.88 6.92
N ASP A 71 -13.20 17.99 7.65
CA ASP A 71 -12.13 18.98 7.83
C ASP A 71 -11.26 18.72 9.08
N ASP A 72 -11.70 17.81 9.94
CA ASP A 72 -11.03 17.47 11.19
C ASP A 72 -10.05 16.32 11.05
N TRP A 73 -9.18 16.20 12.06
CA TRP A 73 -8.17 15.14 12.15
C TRP A 73 -8.20 14.53 13.54
N ARG A 74 -8.41 13.23 13.65
CA ARG A 74 -8.26 12.49 14.91
C ARG A 74 -7.05 11.58 14.88
N THR A 75 -6.46 11.34 16.03
CA THR A 75 -5.42 10.31 16.18
C THR A 75 -6.04 8.93 16.02
N LEU A 76 -5.49 8.15 15.10
CA LEU A 76 -5.89 6.76 14.84
C LEU A 76 -4.97 5.79 15.61
N PHE A 77 -3.65 5.99 15.48
CA PHE A 77 -2.63 5.24 16.20
C PHE A 77 -1.62 6.22 16.82
N ALA A 78 -1.10 5.87 17.98
CA ALA A 78 0.00 6.60 18.62
C ALA A 78 0.86 5.60 19.40
N TYR A 79 2.18 5.67 19.19
CA TYR A 79 3.15 4.80 19.83
C TYR A 79 4.56 5.36 19.73
N ASN A 80 5.46 4.85 20.56
CA ASN A 80 6.88 5.15 20.44
C ASN A 80 7.55 4.12 19.53
N ALA A 81 8.03 4.56 18.36
CA ALA A 81 8.61 3.69 17.35
C ALA A 81 9.97 3.05 17.77
N MET A 82 10.59 3.55 18.83
CA MET A 82 11.85 3.01 19.35
C MET A 82 11.65 1.93 20.42
N THR A 83 10.52 1.96 21.14
CA THR A 83 10.31 1.12 22.33
C THR A 83 9.05 0.27 22.27
N GLU A 84 8.13 0.51 21.31
CA GLU A 84 6.84 -0.13 21.24
C GLU A 84 6.61 -0.83 19.90
N LYS A 85 5.88 -1.94 19.95
CA LYS A 85 5.33 -2.63 18.78
C LYS A 85 4.12 -1.86 18.28
N GLY A 86 4.32 -0.95 17.31
CA GLY A 86 3.29 -0.05 16.84
C GLY A 86 2.51 -0.56 15.62
N GLU A 87 1.46 0.19 15.26
CA GLU A 87 0.58 -0.06 14.13
C GLU A 87 0.85 0.95 13.01
N TYR A 88 0.99 0.47 11.77
CA TYR A 88 1.38 1.31 10.64
C TYR A 88 0.43 1.13 9.44
N PRO A 89 -0.26 2.19 8.98
CA PRO A 89 -1.15 2.12 7.84
C PRO A 89 -0.36 1.93 6.54
N VAL A 90 -0.88 1.10 5.61
CA VAL A 90 -0.21 0.79 4.35
C VAL A 90 -1.04 1.08 3.11
N GLY A 91 -2.35 1.29 3.24
CA GLY A 91 -3.23 1.62 2.13
C GLY A 91 -4.70 1.45 2.46
N PHE A 92 -5.55 1.79 1.52
CA PHE A 92 -6.99 1.61 1.63
C PHE A 92 -7.48 0.56 0.64
N ALA A 93 -8.55 -0.16 1.00
CA ALA A 93 -9.35 -0.90 0.04
C ALA A 93 -10.06 0.06 -0.93
N LYS A 94 -10.77 -0.48 -1.92
CA LYS A 94 -11.69 0.31 -2.75
C LYS A 94 -12.75 1.04 -1.92
N ASP A 95 -13.29 0.36 -0.88
CA ASP A 95 -14.07 1.04 0.15
C ASP A 95 -13.14 1.90 1.02
N PRO A 96 -13.30 3.25 1.02
CA PRO A 96 -12.44 4.15 1.79
C PRO A 96 -12.62 4.04 3.31
N ASN A 97 -13.55 3.21 3.79
CA ASN A 97 -13.70 2.91 5.21
C ASN A 97 -12.87 1.69 5.66
N ILE A 98 -12.27 0.96 4.73
CA ILE A 98 -11.40 -0.18 5.03
C ILE A 98 -9.95 0.23 4.85
N LEU A 99 -9.24 0.34 5.96
CA LEU A 99 -7.81 0.65 6.01
C LEU A 99 -7.01 -0.63 6.22
N TYR A 100 -6.03 -0.87 5.37
CA TYR A 100 -5.00 -1.88 5.60
C TYR A 100 -3.89 -1.29 6.48
N PHE A 101 -3.50 -2.04 7.50
CA PHE A 101 -2.42 -1.67 8.38
C PHE A 101 -1.62 -2.88 8.81
N LYS A 102 -0.38 -2.66 9.21
CA LYS A 102 0.48 -3.67 9.79
C LYS A 102 0.52 -3.53 11.29
N ALA A 103 0.43 -4.65 12.00
CA ALA A 103 0.58 -4.75 13.43
C ALA A 103 1.32 -6.06 13.77
N TYR A 104 1.84 -6.17 14.97
CA TYR A 104 2.53 -7.38 15.42
C TYR A 104 1.54 -8.46 15.81
N LYS A 105 1.81 -9.70 15.34
CA LYS A 105 1.23 -10.95 15.81
C LYS A 105 2.39 -11.77 16.42
N GLY A 106 2.47 -11.77 17.74
CA GLY A 106 3.67 -12.30 18.40
C GLY A 106 4.91 -11.45 18.08
N ASP A 107 5.92 -12.05 17.46
CA ASP A 107 7.19 -11.38 17.16
C ASP A 107 7.25 -10.81 15.73
N TYR A 108 6.34 -11.22 14.87
CA TYR A 108 6.34 -10.80 13.47
C TYR A 108 5.17 -9.86 13.13
N ARG A 109 5.39 -8.99 12.14
CA ARG A 109 4.33 -8.13 11.62
C ARG A 109 3.41 -8.92 10.71
N ALA A 110 2.12 -8.76 10.92
CA ALA A 110 1.06 -9.27 10.07
C ALA A 110 0.26 -8.13 9.44
N LEU A 111 -0.48 -8.43 8.39
CA LEU A 111 -1.37 -7.51 7.70
C LEU A 111 -2.80 -7.67 8.20
N TYR A 112 -3.41 -6.56 8.53
CA TYR A 112 -4.79 -6.47 9.01
C TYR A 112 -5.59 -5.46 8.19
N THR A 113 -6.92 -5.59 8.23
CA THR A 113 -7.84 -4.49 7.89
C THR A 113 -8.46 -3.92 9.15
N LEU A 114 -8.75 -2.62 9.09
CA LEU A 114 -9.54 -1.87 10.08
C LEU A 114 -10.72 -1.23 9.38
N ASN A 115 -11.94 -1.57 9.79
CA ASN A 115 -13.12 -0.83 9.39
C ASN A 115 -13.21 0.45 10.23
N LEU A 116 -13.05 1.60 9.59
CA LEU A 116 -12.99 2.90 10.26
C LEU A 116 -14.31 3.36 10.87
N LYS A 117 -15.45 2.71 10.49
CA LYS A 117 -16.78 2.99 11.05
C LYS A 117 -17.10 2.13 12.25
N THR A 118 -16.77 0.84 12.18
CA THR A 118 -17.13 -0.15 13.22
C THR A 118 -16.00 -0.43 14.20
N ASN A 119 -14.75 -0.01 13.86
CA ASN A 119 -13.50 -0.39 14.52
C ASN A 119 -13.22 -1.91 14.51
N GLU A 120 -13.90 -2.66 13.67
CA GLU A 120 -13.62 -4.07 13.47
C GLU A 120 -12.25 -4.27 12.80
N ARG A 121 -11.50 -5.24 13.33
CA ARG A 121 -10.16 -5.61 12.83
C ARG A 121 -10.19 -7.04 12.35
N ILE A 122 -9.67 -7.29 11.16
CA ILE A 122 -9.61 -8.63 10.56
C ILE A 122 -8.18 -8.87 10.12
N GLU A 123 -7.60 -10.01 10.51
CA GLU A 123 -6.32 -10.48 9.99
C GLU A 123 -6.48 -10.89 8.53
N VAL A 124 -5.63 -10.37 7.66
CA VAL A 124 -5.61 -10.67 6.22
C VAL A 124 -4.53 -11.68 5.89
N TYR A 125 -3.32 -11.44 6.43
CA TYR A 125 -2.18 -12.31 6.18
C TYR A 125 -1.15 -12.20 7.31
N ALA A 126 -0.63 -13.31 7.73
CA ALA A 126 0.48 -13.42 8.68
C ALA A 126 1.43 -14.54 8.22
N ASP A 127 2.71 -14.33 8.44
CA ASP A 127 3.76 -15.32 8.26
C ASP A 127 4.26 -15.74 9.66
N GLU A 128 4.56 -17.04 9.85
CA GLU A 128 5.00 -17.55 11.14
C GLU A 128 6.49 -17.32 11.43
N GLY A 129 7.29 -16.97 10.40
CA GLY A 129 8.75 -16.81 10.51
C GLY A 129 9.27 -15.45 10.11
N TYR A 130 8.46 -14.61 9.47
CA TYR A 130 8.92 -13.36 8.86
C TYR A 130 7.91 -12.21 8.98
N ASP A 131 8.45 -11.01 9.00
CA ASP A 131 7.65 -9.78 8.95
C ASP A 131 6.98 -9.59 7.60
N VAL A 132 5.68 -9.37 7.56
CA VAL A 132 4.96 -8.93 6.35
C VAL A 132 5.26 -7.45 6.08
N ASN A 133 6.37 -7.16 5.40
CA ASN A 133 6.87 -5.79 5.20
C ASN A 133 6.52 -5.16 3.84
N GLY A 134 6.08 -5.94 2.87
CA GLY A 134 5.83 -5.47 1.50
C GLY A 134 4.62 -4.54 1.36
N SER A 135 4.49 -3.94 0.20
CA SER A 135 3.36 -3.08 -0.16
C SER A 135 2.16 -3.91 -0.63
N LEU A 136 0.96 -3.32 -0.52
CA LEU A 136 -0.25 -3.89 -1.13
C LEU A 136 -0.11 -3.97 -2.64
N ILE A 137 -0.74 -4.98 -3.22
CA ILE A 137 -0.92 -5.15 -4.66
C ILE A 137 -2.37 -4.81 -4.98
N TYR A 138 -2.56 -3.90 -5.93
CA TYR A 138 -3.88 -3.47 -6.35
C TYR A 138 -4.21 -3.97 -7.75
N SER A 139 -5.47 -4.35 -7.96
CA SER A 139 -6.00 -4.60 -9.30
C SER A 139 -6.17 -3.27 -10.04
N PRO A 140 -5.65 -3.12 -11.26
CA PRO A 140 -5.89 -1.94 -12.08
C PRO A 140 -7.37 -1.81 -12.49
N VAL A 141 -8.10 -2.91 -12.62
CA VAL A 141 -9.52 -2.93 -13.02
C VAL A 141 -10.43 -2.58 -11.85
N THR A 142 -10.31 -3.29 -10.73
CA THR A 142 -11.20 -3.10 -9.58
C THR A 142 -10.77 -1.97 -8.66
N ARG A 143 -9.48 -1.62 -8.69
CA ARG A 143 -8.77 -0.72 -7.77
C ARG A 143 -8.82 -1.19 -6.31
N ASP A 144 -9.14 -2.46 -6.09
CA ASP A 144 -9.08 -3.05 -4.75
C ASP A 144 -7.75 -3.72 -4.51
N ALA A 145 -7.37 -3.85 -3.24
CA ALA A 145 -6.19 -4.60 -2.85
C ALA A 145 -6.46 -6.09 -3.03
N ILE A 146 -5.60 -6.77 -3.75
CA ILE A 146 -5.73 -8.18 -4.16
C ILE A 146 -4.66 -9.08 -3.54
N GLY A 147 -3.63 -8.47 -2.96
CA GLY A 147 -2.49 -9.19 -2.41
C GLY A 147 -1.50 -8.26 -1.72
N VAL A 148 -0.43 -8.84 -1.22
CA VAL A 148 0.71 -8.16 -0.61
C VAL A 148 2.02 -8.73 -1.15
N ARG A 149 3.03 -7.88 -1.30
CA ARG A 149 4.39 -8.29 -1.60
C ARG A 149 5.02 -8.84 -0.31
N HIS A 150 5.31 -10.12 -0.30
CA HIS A 150 5.96 -10.78 0.82
C HIS A 150 6.60 -12.07 0.32
N ASP A 151 7.90 -12.17 0.39
CA ASP A 151 8.68 -13.29 -0.15
C ASP A 151 8.14 -13.74 -1.53
N GLY A 152 8.20 -12.81 -2.50
CA GLY A 152 7.43 -12.88 -3.73
C GLY A 152 6.11 -12.11 -3.64
N ARG A 153 4.99 -12.78 -3.88
CA ARG A 153 3.65 -12.18 -3.85
C ARG A 153 2.63 -13.14 -3.25
N PHE A 154 1.91 -12.66 -2.25
CA PHE A 154 0.77 -13.37 -1.69
C PHE A 154 -0.52 -12.71 -2.17
N TYR A 155 -1.43 -13.49 -2.75
CA TYR A 155 -2.73 -13.05 -3.22
C TYR A 155 -3.84 -13.65 -2.35
N TRP A 156 -4.85 -12.84 -2.01
CA TRP A 156 -6.11 -13.31 -1.40
C TRP A 156 -7.30 -13.28 -2.36
N ASP A 157 -7.20 -12.58 -3.49
CA ASP A 157 -8.20 -12.64 -4.56
C ASP A 157 -8.02 -13.94 -5.35
N GLU A 158 -9.07 -14.79 -5.34
CA GLU A 158 -9.03 -16.13 -5.95
C GLU A 158 -8.63 -16.14 -7.42
N ARG A 159 -8.96 -15.08 -8.17
CA ARG A 159 -8.61 -14.97 -9.59
C ARG A 159 -7.09 -14.86 -9.78
N TYR A 160 -6.42 -14.16 -8.88
CA TYR A 160 -4.96 -14.01 -8.94
C TYR A 160 -4.24 -15.20 -8.33
N VAL A 161 -4.82 -15.85 -7.33
CA VAL A 161 -4.35 -17.15 -6.83
C VAL A 161 -4.39 -18.20 -7.96
N ALA A 162 -5.50 -18.30 -8.67
CA ALA A 162 -5.63 -19.23 -9.81
C ALA A 162 -4.67 -18.91 -10.95
N LEU A 163 -4.46 -17.62 -11.23
CA LEU A 163 -3.51 -17.18 -12.24
C LEU A 163 -2.07 -17.55 -11.87
N GLN A 164 -1.63 -17.25 -10.65
CA GLN A 164 -0.30 -17.61 -10.15
C GLN A 164 -0.08 -19.11 -10.22
N ASN A 165 -1.03 -19.90 -9.71
CA ASN A 165 -0.97 -21.36 -9.77
C ASN A 165 -0.88 -21.88 -11.22
N GLY A 166 -1.60 -21.28 -12.16
CA GLY A 166 -1.53 -21.64 -13.58
C GLY A 166 -0.15 -21.38 -14.18
N ILE A 167 0.49 -20.29 -13.79
CA ILE A 167 1.86 -19.94 -14.21
C ILE A 167 2.85 -20.95 -13.63
N ASP A 168 2.75 -21.28 -12.35
CA ASP A 168 3.64 -22.20 -11.66
C ASP A 168 3.55 -23.61 -12.25
N VAL A 169 2.35 -24.06 -12.61
CA VAL A 169 2.14 -25.33 -13.34
C VAL A 169 2.74 -25.28 -14.74
N GLY A 170 2.67 -24.14 -15.42
CA GLY A 170 3.22 -23.97 -16.77
C GLY A 170 4.75 -23.84 -16.82
N LEU A 171 5.36 -23.41 -15.71
CA LEU A 171 6.80 -23.16 -15.57
C LEU A 171 7.35 -23.80 -14.27
N PRO A 172 7.28 -25.13 -14.14
CA PRO A 172 7.53 -25.83 -12.89
C PRO A 172 9.00 -25.80 -12.43
N ASP A 173 9.93 -25.49 -13.33
CA ASP A 173 11.38 -25.42 -13.02
C ASP A 173 11.82 -24.03 -12.55
N TYR A 174 10.88 -23.12 -12.36
CA TYR A 174 11.12 -21.74 -11.97
C TYR A 174 10.28 -21.31 -10.76
N ASP A 175 10.85 -20.40 -9.99
CA ASP A 175 10.10 -19.56 -9.05
C ASP A 175 9.51 -18.38 -9.84
N ASN A 176 8.19 -18.32 -9.91
CA ASN A 176 7.49 -17.39 -10.79
C ASN A 176 6.83 -16.26 -10.00
N THR A 177 7.04 -15.04 -10.46
CA THR A 177 6.43 -13.84 -9.86
C THR A 177 5.69 -13.03 -10.93
N LEU A 178 4.40 -12.79 -10.72
CA LEU A 178 3.62 -11.81 -11.49
C LEU A 178 4.14 -10.40 -11.17
N VAL A 179 4.82 -9.75 -12.11
CA VAL A 179 5.45 -8.45 -11.88
C VAL A 179 4.50 -7.30 -12.12
N SER A 180 3.72 -7.36 -13.19
CA SER A 180 2.84 -6.28 -13.63
C SER A 180 1.67 -6.80 -14.45
N PHE A 181 0.64 -5.98 -14.57
CA PHE A 181 -0.56 -6.21 -15.38
C PHE A 181 -0.79 -5.02 -16.31
N SER A 182 -1.40 -5.26 -17.47
CA SER A 182 -2.03 -4.19 -18.26
C SER A 182 -3.26 -3.64 -17.54
N ASP A 183 -3.70 -2.44 -17.90
CA ASP A 183 -4.86 -1.78 -17.27
C ASP A 183 -6.15 -2.59 -17.37
N ASP A 184 -6.29 -3.42 -18.41
CA ASP A 184 -7.41 -4.33 -18.63
C ASP A 184 -7.19 -5.75 -18.09
N GLU A 185 -6.05 -6.00 -17.46
CA GLU A 185 -5.63 -7.33 -16.94
C GLU A 185 -5.64 -8.45 -17.99
N GLN A 186 -5.45 -8.12 -19.28
CA GLN A 186 -5.37 -9.15 -20.32
C GLN A 186 -3.93 -9.56 -20.63
N THR A 187 -2.96 -8.72 -20.25
CA THR A 187 -1.53 -9.01 -20.46
C THR A 187 -0.79 -8.89 -19.14
N TYR A 188 0.09 -9.84 -18.88
CA TYR A 188 0.88 -9.93 -17.66
C TYR A 188 2.37 -9.99 -17.98
N ILE A 189 3.19 -9.45 -17.09
CA ILE A 189 4.63 -9.71 -17.09
C ILE A 189 4.92 -10.65 -15.93
N VAL A 190 5.54 -11.78 -16.26
CA VAL A 190 6.01 -12.77 -15.29
C VAL A 190 7.52 -12.72 -15.26
N TYR A 191 8.09 -12.60 -14.08
CA TYR A 191 9.51 -12.82 -13.82
C TYR A 191 9.68 -14.23 -13.28
N SER A 192 10.56 -15.00 -13.90
CA SER A 192 10.83 -16.38 -13.52
C SER A 192 12.33 -16.56 -13.28
N GLU A 193 12.68 -17.06 -12.12
CA GLU A 193 14.08 -17.34 -11.74
C GLU A 193 14.25 -18.79 -11.28
N SER A 194 15.46 -19.28 -11.36
CA SER A 194 15.84 -20.63 -10.97
C SER A 194 17.31 -20.64 -10.57
N ASP A 195 17.69 -21.55 -9.70
CA ASP A 195 19.10 -21.76 -9.31
C ASP A 195 19.97 -22.32 -10.43
N ILE A 196 19.35 -22.98 -11.41
CA ILE A 196 20.05 -23.72 -12.46
C ILE A 196 19.75 -23.22 -13.87
N LEU A 197 18.69 -22.39 -14.05
CA LEU A 197 18.29 -21.86 -15.35
C LEU A 197 18.43 -20.34 -15.41
N PRO A 198 18.68 -19.74 -16.59
CA PRO A 198 18.71 -18.30 -16.72
C PRO A 198 17.39 -17.66 -16.33
N ARG A 199 17.47 -16.51 -15.65
CA ARG A 199 16.30 -15.67 -15.36
C ARG A 199 15.65 -15.18 -16.63
N VAL A 200 14.32 -15.17 -16.68
CA VAL A 200 13.55 -14.73 -17.84
C VAL A 200 12.39 -13.80 -17.44
N TYR A 201 12.04 -12.90 -18.35
CA TYR A 201 10.81 -12.15 -18.30
C TYR A 201 9.90 -12.61 -19.42
N LEU A 202 8.70 -12.97 -19.09
CA LEU A 202 7.71 -13.47 -20.03
C LEU A 202 6.52 -12.52 -20.10
N ILE A 203 6.02 -12.33 -21.32
CA ILE A 203 4.73 -11.65 -21.55
C ILE A 203 3.70 -12.74 -21.74
N VAL A 204 2.71 -12.77 -20.87
CA VAL A 204 1.63 -13.76 -20.90
C VAL A 204 0.33 -13.05 -21.23
N ASN A 205 -0.39 -13.53 -22.22
CA ASN A 205 -1.71 -13.05 -22.58
C ASN A 205 -2.78 -14.00 -22.05
N ARG A 206 -3.79 -13.45 -21.42
CA ARG A 206 -4.98 -14.18 -21.00
C ARG A 206 -5.83 -14.44 -22.24
N LYS A 207 -6.08 -15.71 -22.54
CA LYS A 207 -6.99 -16.11 -23.61
C LYS A 207 -8.39 -16.37 -23.06
#